data_191b4bbe2e6988ed31a9698cf1e0bad0
#
_entry.id   191b4bbe2e6988ed31a9698cf1e0bad0
#
_cell.length_a   1.000
_cell.length_b   1.000
_cell.length_c   1.000
_cell.angle_alpha   90.00
_cell.angle_beta   90.00
_cell.angle_gamma   90.00
#
_symmetry.space_group_name_H-M   'P 1'
#
loop_
_entity.id
_entity.type
_entity.pdbx_description
1 polymer ?
#
loop_
_entity_poly.entity_id
_entity_poly.type
_entity_poly.pdbx_seq_one_letter_code
_entity_poly.pdbx_strand_id
1 'polypeptide(L)'
;MTALAMKKWFNTNYHYMVPEIDDETNLELVGHTLVETFKEAAAAGVKTRPTILGPFTLLKLATYHGEKQAEDFYQAAISAYSQLFTELSEAGCEWLQIDEPALVLDLSQKEIQQFEALYQSLLSEKGTLKILVQTYFGDVRDVYQELIRLPFDGIGLDFVEGRKTRDLIEQYGFPKDKILFAGIVNGKNIWINDYQQSLNLLENLGSVAEVVLNTSCSLLHVPFTLTNETSLTSEVKDYFAFAVEKLAELNDLKKSVKIKLPHKQ
;
A
#
# COMPACT_ATOMS: atom_id res chain seq x y z
N MET A 1 -18.86 28.56 -2.60
CA MET A 1 -17.90 27.46 -2.60
C MET A 1 -18.45 26.39 -3.53
N THR A 2 -17.74 26.06 -4.61
CA THR A 2 -18.14 25.01 -5.56
C THR A 2 -17.76 23.65 -4.96
N ALA A 3 -18.62 22.64 -5.12
CA ALA A 3 -18.28 21.29 -4.67
C ALA A 3 -17.13 20.73 -5.52
N LEU A 4 -16.20 20.04 -4.89
CA LEU A 4 -15.10 19.36 -5.59
C LEU A 4 -15.64 18.27 -6.53
N ALA A 5 -14.95 18.04 -7.62
CA ALA A 5 -15.25 16.92 -8.51
C ALA A 5 -15.01 15.58 -7.81
N MET A 6 -15.78 14.56 -8.21
CA MET A 6 -15.68 13.21 -7.68
C MET A 6 -15.30 12.25 -8.82
N LYS A 7 -14.24 11.47 -8.63
CA LYS A 7 -13.77 10.47 -9.59
C LYS A 7 -13.71 9.09 -8.94
N LYS A 8 -13.79 8.04 -9.75
CA LYS A 8 -13.60 6.67 -9.28
C LYS A 8 -12.19 6.47 -8.73
N TRP A 9 -12.11 5.78 -7.59
CA TRP A 9 -10.84 5.30 -7.05
C TRP A 9 -10.37 4.10 -7.85
N PHE A 10 -9.54 4.34 -8.85
CA PHE A 10 -9.00 3.35 -9.79
C PHE A 10 -10.12 2.50 -10.44
N ASN A 11 -9.95 1.18 -10.46
CA ASN A 11 -10.91 0.22 -11.01
C ASN A 11 -11.93 -0.30 -9.98
N THR A 12 -12.21 0.47 -8.94
CA THR A 12 -13.16 0.12 -7.86
C THR A 12 -14.51 0.83 -8.04
N ASN A 13 -15.48 0.50 -7.18
CA ASN A 13 -16.76 1.22 -7.07
C ASN A 13 -16.69 2.40 -6.10
N TYR A 14 -15.58 2.61 -5.40
CA TYR A 14 -15.37 3.76 -4.54
C TYR A 14 -15.00 5.00 -5.34
N HIS A 15 -15.26 6.15 -4.76
CA HIS A 15 -14.94 7.44 -5.35
C HIS A 15 -14.13 8.26 -4.35
N TYR A 16 -13.32 9.16 -4.85
CA TYR A 16 -12.59 10.15 -4.06
C TYR A 16 -12.95 11.54 -4.52
N MET A 17 -12.84 12.49 -3.59
CA MET A 17 -12.94 13.92 -3.91
C MET A 17 -11.60 14.34 -4.53
N VAL A 18 -11.65 14.85 -5.75
CA VAL A 18 -10.43 15.25 -6.48
C VAL A 18 -9.84 16.47 -5.80
N PRO A 19 -8.59 16.44 -5.32
CA PRO A 19 -7.92 17.65 -4.86
C PRO A 19 -7.81 18.66 -6.00
N GLU A 20 -8.26 19.88 -5.76
CA GLU A 20 -8.07 21.00 -6.68
C GLU A 20 -6.97 21.90 -6.12
N ILE A 21 -5.92 22.08 -6.91
CA ILE A 21 -4.69 22.79 -6.53
C ILE A 21 -4.54 23.96 -7.51
N ASP A 22 -4.33 25.15 -6.97
CA ASP A 22 -4.04 26.38 -7.72
C ASP A 22 -2.67 26.96 -7.32
N ASP A 23 -2.29 28.07 -7.95
CA ASP A 23 -0.98 28.70 -7.70
C ASP A 23 -0.83 29.26 -6.29
N GLU A 24 -1.93 29.50 -5.58
CA GLU A 24 -1.94 30.00 -4.20
C GLU A 24 -2.08 28.89 -3.15
N THR A 25 -2.28 27.65 -3.59
CA THR A 25 -2.44 26.52 -2.69
C THR A 25 -1.16 26.26 -1.88
N ASN A 26 -1.32 26.19 -0.56
CA ASN A 26 -0.26 25.81 0.37
C ASN A 26 -0.49 24.35 0.82
N LEU A 27 0.50 23.48 0.57
CA LEU A 27 0.47 22.09 1.06
C LEU A 27 1.23 22.04 2.39
N GLU A 28 0.51 21.74 3.46
CA GLU A 28 1.07 21.59 4.80
C GLU A 28 0.39 20.48 5.57
N LEU A 29 1.07 19.91 6.57
CA LEU A 29 0.45 18.96 7.49
C LEU A 29 -0.51 19.71 8.41
N VAL A 30 -1.80 19.34 8.34
CA VAL A 30 -2.84 19.94 9.19
C VAL A 30 -3.35 18.90 10.18
N GLY A 31 -3.27 19.24 11.47
CA GLY A 31 -3.71 18.37 12.56
C GLY A 31 -2.78 17.19 12.84
N HIS A 32 -3.13 16.39 13.84
CA HIS A 32 -2.32 15.28 14.34
C HIS A 32 -3.09 13.96 14.41
N THR A 33 -4.22 13.86 13.70
CA THR A 33 -5.18 12.73 13.83
C THR A 33 -4.52 11.37 13.64
N LEU A 34 -3.59 11.22 12.69
CA LEU A 34 -2.92 9.93 12.47
C LEU A 34 -2.05 9.54 13.66
N VAL A 35 -1.32 10.50 14.22
CA VAL A 35 -0.46 10.30 15.39
C VAL A 35 -1.29 10.03 16.65
N GLU A 36 -2.39 10.76 16.81
CA GLU A 36 -3.32 10.56 17.93
C GLU A 36 -3.96 9.18 17.88
N THR A 37 -4.47 8.76 16.72
CA THR A 37 -5.05 7.42 16.52
C THR A 37 -4.02 6.31 16.76
N PHE A 38 -2.77 6.51 16.33
CA PHE A 38 -1.68 5.59 16.60
C PHE A 38 -1.42 5.45 18.11
N LYS A 39 -1.34 6.58 18.84
CA LYS A 39 -1.16 6.60 20.30
C LYS A 39 -2.33 5.95 21.04
N GLU A 40 -3.56 6.19 20.61
CA GLU A 40 -4.76 5.57 21.16
C GLU A 40 -4.73 4.04 21.03
N ALA A 41 -4.39 3.53 19.83
CA ALA A 41 -4.23 2.10 19.60
C ALA A 41 -3.13 1.50 20.47
N ALA A 42 -1.99 2.17 20.60
CA ALA A 42 -0.88 1.74 21.43
C ALA A 42 -1.27 1.70 22.91
N ALA A 43 -2.01 2.70 23.41
CA ALA A 43 -2.53 2.73 24.77
C ALA A 43 -3.54 1.59 25.05
N ALA A 44 -4.28 1.16 24.02
CA ALA A 44 -5.15 -0.03 24.09
C ALA A 44 -4.39 -1.36 23.95
N GLY A 45 -3.05 -1.33 23.86
CA GLY A 45 -2.21 -2.54 23.72
C GLY A 45 -2.20 -3.13 22.31
N VAL A 46 -2.68 -2.39 21.29
CA VAL A 46 -2.73 -2.84 19.91
C VAL A 46 -1.53 -2.27 19.14
N LYS A 47 -0.68 -3.17 18.63
CA LYS A 47 0.43 -2.77 17.76
C LYS A 47 -0.10 -2.55 16.35
N THR A 48 -0.03 -1.31 15.88
CA THR A 48 -0.51 -0.91 14.55
C THR A 48 0.61 -0.43 13.65
N ARG A 49 0.33 -0.39 12.36
CA ARG A 49 1.12 0.27 11.33
C ARG A 49 0.21 1.31 10.67
N PRO A 50 0.42 2.60 10.96
CA PRO A 50 -0.34 3.67 10.30
C PRO A 50 -0.21 3.59 8.79
N THR A 51 -1.27 4.00 8.08
CA THR A 51 -1.31 4.01 6.62
C THR A 51 -1.74 5.37 6.13
N ILE A 52 -1.01 5.93 5.15
CA ILE A 52 -1.34 7.18 4.48
C ILE A 52 -1.26 7.03 2.97
N LEU A 53 -1.97 7.89 2.26
CA LEU A 53 -1.79 8.03 0.82
C LEU A 53 -0.42 8.65 0.54
N GLY A 54 0.26 8.17 -0.51
CA GLY A 54 1.57 8.67 -0.88
C GLY A 54 1.50 10.00 -1.66
N PRO A 55 2.56 10.82 -1.55
CA PRO A 55 2.59 12.14 -2.18
C PRO A 55 2.56 12.08 -3.71
N PHE A 56 3.12 11.05 -4.32
CA PHE A 56 3.06 10.90 -5.78
C PHE A 56 1.63 10.65 -6.25
N THR A 57 0.90 9.72 -5.62
CA THR A 57 -0.51 9.47 -5.94
C THR A 57 -1.38 10.69 -5.67
N LEU A 58 -1.18 11.36 -4.53
CA LEU A 58 -1.94 12.57 -4.17
C LEU A 58 -1.83 13.63 -5.27
N LEU A 59 -0.59 13.97 -5.67
CA LEU A 59 -0.32 15.01 -6.64
C LEU A 59 -0.70 14.59 -8.07
N LYS A 60 -0.50 13.30 -8.43
CA LYS A 60 -0.90 12.78 -9.75
C LYS A 60 -2.41 12.76 -9.97
N LEU A 61 -3.19 12.55 -8.92
CA LEU A 61 -4.66 12.49 -9.00
C LEU A 61 -5.35 13.83 -8.79
N ALA A 62 -4.61 14.89 -8.44
CA ALA A 62 -5.11 16.25 -8.31
C ALA A 62 -5.46 16.87 -9.67
N THR A 63 -6.25 17.94 -9.64
CA THR A 63 -6.50 18.81 -10.79
C THR A 63 -5.83 20.16 -10.50
N TYR A 64 -5.07 20.64 -11.46
CA TYR A 64 -4.31 21.90 -11.34
C TYR A 64 -5.03 23.03 -12.06
N HIS A 65 -5.19 24.17 -11.37
CA HIS A 65 -5.81 25.38 -11.87
C HIS A 65 -4.78 26.52 -11.74
N GLY A 66 -4.09 26.84 -12.85
CA GLY A 66 -3.05 27.86 -12.87
C GLY A 66 -1.85 27.43 -13.71
N GLU A 67 -0.70 28.03 -13.42
CA GLU A 67 0.55 27.75 -14.13
C GLU A 67 1.36 26.62 -13.49
N LYS A 68 1.26 26.47 -12.16
CA LYS A 68 1.96 25.42 -11.39
C LYS A 68 1.45 24.03 -11.72
N GLN A 69 2.35 23.06 -11.67
CA GLN A 69 2.11 21.65 -11.90
C GLN A 69 2.54 20.81 -10.67
N ALA A 70 2.36 19.50 -10.70
CA ALA A 70 2.67 18.60 -9.59
C ALA A 70 4.08 18.81 -9.01
N GLU A 71 5.08 19.00 -9.87
CA GLU A 71 6.47 19.17 -9.46
C GLU A 71 6.73 20.43 -8.61
N ASP A 72 5.95 21.50 -8.80
CA ASP A 72 6.08 22.73 -8.03
C ASP A 72 5.66 22.55 -6.55
N PHE A 73 4.91 21.48 -6.26
CA PHE A 73 4.42 21.16 -4.93
C PHE A 73 5.26 20.08 -4.21
N TYR A 74 6.26 19.49 -4.86
CA TYR A 74 7.05 18.39 -4.27
C TYR A 74 7.77 18.81 -3.00
N GLN A 75 8.37 20.00 -2.95
CA GLN A 75 9.07 20.45 -1.76
C GLN A 75 8.13 20.65 -0.57
N ALA A 76 6.94 21.17 -0.80
CA ALA A 76 5.92 21.33 0.24
C ALA A 76 5.40 19.97 0.72
N ALA A 77 5.17 19.02 -0.21
CA ALA A 77 4.81 17.64 0.14
C ALA A 77 5.93 16.97 0.96
N ILE A 78 7.19 17.05 0.54
CA ILE A 78 8.33 16.51 1.30
C ILE A 78 8.33 17.07 2.71
N SER A 79 8.18 18.39 2.88
CA SER A 79 8.16 19.03 4.20
C SER A 79 7.03 18.51 5.09
N ALA A 80 5.82 18.39 4.56
CA ALA A 80 4.66 17.91 5.29
C ALA A 80 4.80 16.41 5.71
N TYR A 81 5.28 15.57 4.81
CA TYR A 81 5.50 14.15 5.13
C TYR A 81 6.69 13.95 6.08
N SER A 82 7.77 14.73 5.95
CA SER A 82 8.92 14.68 6.87
C SER A 82 8.52 15.09 8.29
N GLN A 83 7.66 16.09 8.43
CA GLN A 83 7.09 16.45 9.72
C GLN A 83 6.30 15.28 10.31
N LEU A 84 5.44 14.63 9.53
CA LEU A 84 4.68 13.45 9.96
C LEU A 84 5.60 12.29 10.36
N PHE A 85 6.68 12.04 9.63
CA PHE A 85 7.67 11.01 9.98
C PHE A 85 8.29 11.28 11.36
N THR A 86 8.64 12.53 11.62
CA THR A 86 9.17 12.96 12.92
C THR A 86 8.16 12.71 14.04
N GLU A 87 6.93 13.18 13.87
CA GLU A 87 5.86 13.03 14.87
C GLU A 87 5.53 11.56 15.17
N LEU A 88 5.48 10.70 14.14
CA LEU A 88 5.25 9.26 14.30
C LEU A 88 6.44 8.56 14.98
N SER A 89 7.68 8.94 14.62
CA SER A 89 8.89 8.40 15.28
C SER A 89 8.93 8.78 16.76
N GLU A 90 8.62 10.00 17.11
CA GLU A 90 8.53 10.48 18.50
C GLU A 90 7.42 9.77 19.29
N ALA A 91 6.35 9.37 18.59
CA ALA A 91 5.27 8.56 19.16
C ALA A 91 5.64 7.07 19.33
N GLY A 92 6.83 6.64 18.89
CA GLY A 92 7.30 5.26 18.99
C GLY A 92 6.80 4.36 17.84
N CYS A 93 6.38 4.93 16.71
CA CYS A 93 5.99 4.17 15.53
C CYS A 93 7.23 3.53 14.89
N GLU A 94 7.18 2.21 14.64
CA GLU A 94 8.26 1.49 13.96
C GLU A 94 8.09 1.48 12.45
N TRP A 95 6.84 1.34 11.97
CA TRP A 95 6.51 1.17 10.57
C TRP A 95 5.39 2.12 10.14
N LEU A 96 5.60 2.81 9.03
CA LEU A 96 4.56 3.56 8.32
C LEU A 96 4.34 2.91 6.94
N GLN A 97 3.09 2.72 6.56
CA GLN A 97 2.72 2.33 5.21
C GLN A 97 2.33 3.56 4.41
N ILE A 98 2.92 3.70 3.23
CA ILE A 98 2.61 4.74 2.25
C ILE A 98 1.99 4.06 1.04
N ASP A 99 0.73 4.35 0.75
CA ASP A 99 0.00 3.77 -0.36
C ASP A 99 0.22 4.59 -1.64
N GLU A 100 0.83 3.96 -2.64
CA GLU A 100 1.11 4.55 -3.96
C GLU A 100 0.44 3.77 -5.11
N PRO A 101 -0.90 3.68 -5.13
CA PRO A 101 -1.59 2.96 -6.19
C PRO A 101 -1.43 3.58 -7.58
N ALA A 102 -1.07 4.86 -7.69
CA ALA A 102 -0.81 5.46 -9.01
C ALA A 102 0.39 4.85 -9.74
N LEU A 103 1.26 4.11 -9.04
CA LEU A 103 2.40 3.41 -9.66
C LEU A 103 2.00 2.24 -10.55
N VAL A 104 0.75 1.78 -10.50
CA VAL A 104 0.24 0.72 -11.39
C VAL A 104 -0.35 1.27 -12.70
N LEU A 105 -0.46 2.59 -12.83
CA LEU A 105 -0.89 3.26 -14.06
C LEU A 105 0.24 3.22 -15.10
N ASP A 106 -0.10 3.50 -16.37
CA ASP A 106 0.91 3.72 -17.40
C ASP A 106 1.63 5.04 -17.10
N LEU A 107 2.95 4.96 -16.89
CA LEU A 107 3.79 6.08 -16.49
C LEU A 107 4.72 6.50 -17.63
N SER A 108 4.76 7.79 -17.92
CA SER A 108 5.77 8.37 -18.79
C SER A 108 7.15 8.39 -18.11
N GLN A 109 8.22 8.48 -18.90
CA GLN A 109 9.59 8.61 -18.36
C GLN A 109 9.76 9.83 -17.45
N LYS A 110 9.05 10.93 -17.75
CA LYS A 110 9.04 12.12 -16.89
C LYS A 110 8.46 11.79 -15.52
N GLU A 111 7.33 11.09 -15.47
CA GLU A 111 6.67 10.75 -14.21
C GLU A 111 7.47 9.74 -13.38
N ILE A 112 8.15 8.80 -14.03
CA ILE A 112 9.07 7.87 -13.36
C ILE A 112 10.23 8.63 -12.70
N GLN A 113 10.85 9.57 -13.42
CA GLN A 113 11.92 10.41 -12.88
C GLN A 113 11.41 11.32 -11.73
N GLN A 114 10.20 11.85 -11.84
CA GLN A 114 9.56 12.63 -10.81
C GLN A 114 9.30 11.81 -9.53
N PHE A 115 8.79 10.59 -9.68
CA PHE A 115 8.61 9.65 -8.56
C PHE A 115 9.95 9.35 -7.89
N GLU A 116 10.98 9.00 -8.66
CA GLU A 116 12.31 8.70 -8.14
C GLU A 116 12.90 9.88 -7.36
N ALA A 117 12.88 11.08 -7.93
CA ALA A 117 13.40 12.30 -7.29
C ALA A 117 12.64 12.67 -6.00
N LEU A 118 11.31 12.59 -6.04
CA LEU A 118 10.43 12.85 -4.89
C LEU A 118 10.77 11.91 -3.73
N TYR A 119 10.82 10.61 -4.00
CA TYR A 119 11.05 9.61 -2.97
C TYR A 119 12.51 9.51 -2.52
N GLN A 120 13.47 9.79 -3.38
CA GLN A 120 14.88 9.91 -2.98
C GLN A 120 15.05 11.00 -1.91
N SER A 121 14.41 12.16 -2.11
CA SER A 121 14.43 13.26 -1.14
C SER A 121 13.62 12.92 0.11
N LEU A 122 12.40 12.43 -0.04
CA LEU A 122 11.51 12.13 1.10
C LEU A 122 12.10 11.06 2.02
N LEU A 123 12.65 9.97 1.47
CA LEU A 123 13.18 8.87 2.25
C LEU A 123 14.51 9.21 2.94
N SER A 124 15.21 10.27 2.53
CA SER A 124 16.36 10.78 3.28
C SER A 124 15.97 11.37 4.63
N GLU A 125 14.72 11.77 4.81
CA GLU A 125 14.17 12.40 6.02
C GLU A 125 13.49 11.39 6.96
N LYS A 126 13.43 10.08 6.61
CA LYS A 126 12.67 9.08 7.39
C LYS A 126 13.24 8.76 8.77
N GLY A 127 14.48 9.14 9.04
CA GLY A 127 15.18 8.81 10.28
C GLY A 127 15.21 7.29 10.54
N THR A 128 14.73 6.87 11.71
CA THR A 128 14.64 5.45 12.10
C THR A 128 13.32 4.78 11.71
N LEU A 129 12.36 5.55 11.19
CA LEU A 129 11.06 5.02 10.77
C LEU A 129 11.23 4.10 9.56
N LYS A 130 10.67 2.91 9.64
CA LYS A 130 10.64 1.98 8.51
C LYS A 130 9.46 2.30 7.61
N ILE A 131 9.72 2.41 6.31
CA ILE A 131 8.71 2.77 5.32
C ILE A 131 8.39 1.56 4.45
N LEU A 132 7.11 1.16 4.47
CA LEU A 132 6.52 0.27 3.49
C LEU A 132 5.84 1.11 2.40
N VAL A 133 6.30 1.01 1.16
CA VAL A 133 5.50 1.47 0.02
C VAL A 133 4.57 0.34 -0.41
N GLN A 134 3.27 0.63 -0.49
CA GLN A 134 2.25 -0.35 -0.88
C GLN A 134 1.61 0.03 -2.20
N THR A 135 1.64 -0.89 -3.16
CA THR A 135 0.94 -0.76 -4.44
C THR A 135 -0.17 -1.80 -4.54
N TYR A 136 -1.23 -1.50 -5.28
CA TYR A 136 -2.38 -2.38 -5.47
C TYR A 136 -3.18 -2.01 -6.72
N PHE A 137 -4.04 -2.91 -7.20
CA PHE A 137 -4.88 -2.84 -8.40
C PHE A 137 -4.13 -3.04 -9.72
N GLY A 138 -2.92 -3.58 -9.67
CA GLY A 138 -2.13 -3.88 -10.86
C GLY A 138 -0.65 -4.10 -10.56
N ASP A 139 0.13 -4.21 -11.62
CA ASP A 139 1.59 -4.32 -11.56
C ASP A 139 2.28 -2.97 -11.81
N VAL A 140 3.50 -2.85 -11.30
CA VAL A 140 4.32 -1.62 -11.38
C VAL A 140 5.34 -1.70 -12.52
N ARG A 141 4.91 -2.17 -13.70
CA ARG A 141 5.77 -2.52 -14.84
C ARG A 141 6.72 -1.41 -15.28
N ASP A 142 6.25 -0.17 -15.25
CA ASP A 142 7.00 0.97 -15.77
C ASP A 142 8.04 1.51 -14.78
N VAL A 143 7.84 1.24 -13.47
CA VAL A 143 8.61 1.88 -12.38
C VAL A 143 9.28 0.85 -11.45
N TYR A 144 9.20 -0.45 -11.76
CA TYR A 144 9.67 -1.52 -10.88
C TYR A 144 11.15 -1.36 -10.51
N GLN A 145 12.01 -1.05 -11.48
CA GLN A 145 13.44 -0.95 -11.26
C GLN A 145 13.82 0.24 -10.37
N GLU A 146 13.15 1.38 -10.53
CA GLU A 146 13.30 2.55 -9.69
C GLU A 146 12.79 2.26 -8.28
N LEU A 147 11.61 1.64 -8.18
CA LEU A 147 10.97 1.29 -6.92
C LEU A 147 11.87 0.40 -6.05
N ILE A 148 12.48 -0.63 -6.62
CA ILE A 148 13.36 -1.54 -5.87
C ILE A 148 14.71 -0.91 -5.48
N ARG A 149 15.16 0.14 -6.17
CA ARG A 149 16.42 0.87 -5.85
C ARG A 149 16.24 1.89 -4.72
N LEU A 150 15.05 2.45 -4.59
CA LEU A 150 14.77 3.45 -3.53
C LEU A 150 14.90 2.84 -2.13
N PRO A 151 15.32 3.59 -1.10
CA PRO A 151 15.62 3.08 0.23
C PRO A 151 14.37 2.83 1.10
N PHE A 152 13.35 2.21 0.52
CA PHE A 152 12.23 1.63 1.27
C PHE A 152 12.70 0.43 2.09
N ASP A 153 12.07 0.20 3.24
CA ASP A 153 12.33 -0.98 4.07
C ASP A 153 11.43 -2.17 3.67
N GLY A 154 10.28 -1.87 3.09
CA GLY A 154 9.35 -2.85 2.55
C GLY A 154 8.69 -2.38 1.27
N ILE A 155 8.37 -3.31 0.39
CA ILE A 155 7.64 -3.06 -0.85
C ILE A 155 6.47 -4.02 -0.93
N GLY A 156 5.26 -3.47 -1.03
CA GLY A 156 4.02 -4.20 -1.19
C GLY A 156 3.60 -4.28 -2.64
N LEU A 157 3.48 -5.50 -3.17
CA LEU A 157 3.13 -5.77 -4.55
C LEU A 157 1.87 -6.62 -4.64
N ASP A 158 1.04 -6.35 -5.64
CA ASP A 158 -0.17 -7.07 -5.96
C ASP A 158 0.14 -8.27 -6.87
N PHE A 159 -0.13 -9.49 -6.40
CA PHE A 159 0.01 -10.75 -7.16
C PHE A 159 -1.32 -11.27 -7.71
N VAL A 160 -2.41 -10.56 -7.49
CA VAL A 160 -3.75 -10.91 -7.95
C VAL A 160 -4.10 -10.17 -9.23
N GLU A 161 -4.08 -8.84 -9.21
CA GLU A 161 -4.34 -8.01 -10.39
C GLU A 161 -3.03 -7.62 -11.12
N GLY A 162 -1.90 -7.68 -10.44
CA GLY A 162 -0.57 -7.42 -11.00
C GLY A 162 -0.05 -8.57 -11.82
N ARG A 163 -0.58 -8.73 -13.05
CA ARG A 163 -0.29 -9.88 -13.93
C ARG A 163 1.19 -10.05 -14.26
N LYS A 164 1.95 -8.96 -14.28
CA LYS A 164 3.38 -8.96 -14.57
C LYS A 164 4.27 -8.97 -13.31
N THR A 165 3.68 -8.86 -12.12
CA THR A 165 4.45 -8.74 -10.87
C THR A 165 5.45 -9.87 -10.69
N ARG A 166 5.05 -11.11 -10.99
CA ARG A 166 5.93 -12.28 -10.93
C ARG A 166 7.08 -12.18 -11.94
N ASP A 167 6.75 -11.86 -13.19
CA ASP A 167 7.74 -11.76 -14.28
C ASP A 167 8.76 -10.65 -13.98
N LEU A 168 8.32 -9.53 -13.39
CA LEU A 168 9.22 -8.44 -12.98
C LEU A 168 10.23 -8.90 -11.92
N ILE A 169 9.78 -9.66 -10.91
CA ILE A 169 10.68 -10.23 -9.89
C ILE A 169 11.63 -11.26 -10.51
N GLU A 170 11.14 -12.12 -11.40
CA GLU A 170 11.97 -13.12 -12.10
C GLU A 170 13.01 -12.45 -12.98
N GLN A 171 12.65 -11.37 -13.67
CA GLN A 171 13.54 -10.68 -14.61
C GLN A 171 14.58 -9.79 -13.93
N TYR A 172 14.17 -9.03 -12.91
CA TYR A 172 14.99 -7.97 -12.30
C TYR A 172 15.45 -8.31 -10.88
N GLY A 173 14.96 -9.41 -10.30
CA GLY A 173 15.20 -9.77 -8.91
C GLY A 173 14.42 -8.93 -7.90
N PHE A 174 14.64 -9.23 -6.62
CA PHE A 174 14.15 -8.44 -5.48
C PHE A 174 15.28 -8.22 -4.49
N PRO A 175 15.47 -6.99 -3.94
CA PRO A 175 16.56 -6.68 -3.02
C PRO A 175 16.47 -7.48 -1.72
N LYS A 176 17.60 -8.03 -1.25
CA LYS A 176 17.65 -8.85 -0.03
C LYS A 176 17.55 -8.04 1.27
N ASP A 177 17.78 -6.76 1.19
CA ASP A 177 17.69 -5.80 2.29
C ASP A 177 16.28 -5.25 2.52
N LYS A 178 15.31 -5.68 1.70
CA LYS A 178 13.91 -5.25 1.77
C LYS A 178 12.97 -6.42 2.02
N ILE A 179 11.86 -6.13 2.68
CA ILE A 179 10.77 -7.08 2.90
C ILE A 179 9.75 -6.98 1.77
N LEU A 180 9.41 -8.10 1.15
CA LEU A 180 8.31 -8.20 0.18
C LEU A 180 6.99 -8.43 0.90
N PHE A 181 6.09 -7.46 0.85
CA PHE A 181 4.70 -7.62 1.29
C PHE A 181 3.87 -8.15 0.11
N ALA A 182 3.69 -9.45 0.08
CA ALA A 182 3.05 -10.13 -1.04
C ALA A 182 1.53 -10.14 -0.92
N GLY A 183 0.87 -9.36 -1.76
CA GLY A 183 -0.59 -9.27 -1.86
C GLY A 183 -1.18 -10.45 -2.63
N ILE A 184 -1.35 -11.60 -1.96
CA ILE A 184 -1.75 -12.87 -2.57
C ILE A 184 -3.20 -13.26 -2.32
N VAL A 185 -3.80 -12.78 -1.23
CA VAL A 185 -5.23 -12.99 -0.94
C VAL A 185 -6.02 -11.84 -1.57
N ASN A 186 -6.97 -12.16 -2.42
CA ASN A 186 -7.74 -11.15 -3.16
C ASN A 186 -8.60 -10.30 -2.20
N GLY A 187 -8.32 -9.00 -2.14
CA GLY A 187 -9.03 -8.04 -1.30
C GLY A 187 -10.30 -7.44 -1.92
N LYS A 188 -10.60 -7.74 -3.19
CA LYS A 188 -11.73 -7.14 -3.94
C LYS A 188 -12.86 -8.09 -4.25
N ASN A 189 -12.63 -9.39 -4.28
CA ASN A 189 -13.66 -10.38 -4.51
C ASN A 189 -14.08 -11.07 -3.21
N ILE A 190 -15.23 -11.74 -3.25
CA ILE A 190 -15.83 -12.44 -2.11
C ILE A 190 -15.54 -13.95 -2.11
N TRP A 191 -14.75 -14.44 -3.06
CA TRP A 191 -14.46 -15.87 -3.19
C TRP A 191 -13.37 -16.31 -2.23
N ILE A 192 -13.42 -17.57 -1.79
CA ILE A 192 -12.33 -18.18 -1.03
C ILE A 192 -11.03 -18.19 -1.85
N ASN A 193 -9.91 -18.18 -1.15
CA ASN A 193 -8.60 -18.21 -1.77
C ASN A 193 -8.28 -19.61 -2.33
N ASP A 194 -7.61 -19.66 -3.49
CA ASP A 194 -6.98 -20.88 -3.98
C ASP A 194 -5.67 -21.13 -3.21
N TYR A 195 -5.76 -21.95 -2.17
CA TYR A 195 -4.63 -22.25 -1.29
C TYR A 195 -3.48 -22.91 -2.04
N GLN A 196 -3.77 -23.82 -2.99
CA GLN A 196 -2.70 -24.53 -3.73
C GLN A 196 -1.91 -23.55 -4.60
N GLN A 197 -2.60 -22.66 -5.30
CA GLN A 197 -1.97 -21.64 -6.12
C GLN A 197 -1.16 -20.67 -5.26
N SER A 198 -1.72 -20.23 -4.13
CA SER A 198 -1.07 -19.32 -3.20
C SER A 198 0.17 -19.93 -2.56
N LEU A 199 0.14 -21.19 -2.16
CA LEU A 199 1.28 -21.90 -1.58
C LEU A 199 2.42 -22.08 -2.60
N ASN A 200 2.10 -22.46 -3.82
CA ASN A 200 3.08 -22.59 -4.91
C ASN A 200 3.77 -21.23 -5.20
N LEU A 201 3.00 -20.15 -5.19
CA LEU A 201 3.55 -18.80 -5.36
C LEU A 201 4.48 -18.45 -4.21
N LEU A 202 4.08 -18.70 -2.97
CA LEU A 202 4.86 -18.39 -1.77
C LEU A 202 6.17 -19.17 -1.69
N GLU A 203 6.19 -20.43 -2.09
CA GLU A 203 7.44 -21.23 -2.17
C GLU A 203 8.44 -20.56 -3.13
N ASN A 204 7.97 -20.11 -4.29
CA ASN A 204 8.83 -19.41 -5.26
C ASN A 204 9.34 -18.08 -4.70
N LEU A 205 8.46 -17.25 -4.12
CA LEU A 205 8.84 -15.95 -3.56
C LEU A 205 9.79 -16.08 -2.36
N GLY A 206 9.58 -17.07 -1.50
CA GLY A 206 10.43 -17.33 -0.33
C GLY A 206 11.86 -17.74 -0.67
N SER A 207 12.14 -18.14 -1.92
CA SER A 207 13.50 -18.40 -2.41
C SER A 207 14.27 -17.12 -2.79
N VAL A 208 13.56 -16.02 -3.05
CA VAL A 208 14.13 -14.77 -3.59
C VAL A 208 14.04 -13.58 -2.63
N ALA A 209 13.10 -13.60 -1.68
CA ALA A 209 12.86 -12.50 -0.76
C ALA A 209 12.45 -12.97 0.64
N GLU A 210 12.62 -12.09 1.64
CA GLU A 210 11.87 -12.17 2.89
C GLU A 210 10.44 -11.74 2.63
N VAL A 211 9.45 -12.63 2.90
CA VAL A 211 8.05 -12.42 2.51
C VAL A 211 7.15 -12.21 3.73
N VAL A 212 6.35 -11.16 3.71
CA VAL A 212 5.20 -10.96 4.58
C VAL A 212 3.92 -11.14 3.77
N LEU A 213 3.00 -11.98 4.25
CA LEU A 213 1.71 -12.23 3.59
C LEU A 213 0.80 -11.03 3.74
N ASN A 214 0.15 -10.64 2.64
CA ASN A 214 -0.76 -9.51 2.62
C ASN A 214 -1.98 -9.81 1.73
N THR A 215 -3.04 -9.00 1.88
CA THR A 215 -4.11 -8.93 0.88
C THR A 215 -3.65 -8.12 -0.32
N SER A 216 -4.22 -8.38 -1.49
CA SER A 216 -3.85 -7.67 -2.73
C SER A 216 -4.19 -6.16 -2.68
N CYS A 217 -5.19 -5.80 -1.90
CA CYS A 217 -5.60 -4.43 -1.60
C CYS A 217 -6.39 -4.40 -0.29
N SER A 218 -6.91 -3.23 0.08
CA SER A 218 -7.73 -3.05 1.29
C SER A 218 -8.96 -3.95 1.29
N LEU A 219 -9.29 -4.56 2.44
CA LEU A 219 -10.51 -5.34 2.66
C LEU A 219 -11.79 -4.47 2.78
N LEU A 220 -11.68 -3.15 2.65
CA LEU A 220 -12.85 -2.26 2.52
C LEU A 220 -13.70 -2.55 1.28
N HIS A 221 -13.18 -3.29 0.31
CA HIS A 221 -13.88 -3.66 -0.93
C HIS A 221 -14.78 -4.88 -0.80
N VAL A 222 -14.76 -5.59 0.33
CA VAL A 222 -15.56 -6.79 0.60
C VAL A 222 -16.41 -6.61 1.85
N PRO A 223 -17.53 -7.36 2.03
CA PRO A 223 -18.33 -7.32 3.25
C PRO A 223 -17.51 -7.74 4.47
N PHE A 224 -17.99 -7.40 5.66
CA PHE A 224 -17.23 -7.59 6.90
C PHE A 224 -17.03 -9.07 7.27
N THR A 225 -18.11 -9.86 7.40
CA THR A 225 -18.02 -11.28 7.78
C THR A 225 -19.24 -12.10 7.32
N LEU A 226 -19.01 -13.35 6.94
CA LEU A 226 -20.05 -14.32 6.63
C LEU A 226 -20.96 -14.70 7.83
N THR A 227 -20.50 -14.45 9.05
CA THR A 227 -21.29 -14.72 10.25
C THR A 227 -22.60 -13.94 10.25
N ASN A 228 -22.63 -12.76 9.64
CA ASN A 228 -23.82 -11.91 9.56
C ASN A 228 -24.79 -12.33 8.44
N GLU A 229 -24.38 -13.23 7.55
CA GLU A 229 -25.18 -13.68 6.41
C GLU A 229 -26.10 -14.85 6.81
N THR A 230 -27.18 -14.53 7.55
CA THR A 230 -28.11 -15.54 8.09
C THR A 230 -28.97 -16.23 7.04
N SER A 231 -29.13 -15.61 5.86
CA SER A 231 -29.96 -16.14 4.74
C SER A 231 -29.20 -17.16 3.87
N LEU A 232 -27.87 -17.22 3.96
CA LEU A 232 -27.06 -18.15 3.17
C LEU A 232 -26.99 -19.51 3.87
N THR A 233 -27.15 -20.57 3.09
CA THR A 233 -26.93 -21.97 3.57
C THR A 233 -25.43 -22.17 3.81
N SER A 234 -25.08 -23.14 4.65
CA SER A 234 -23.66 -23.51 4.93
C SER A 234 -22.93 -23.90 3.63
N GLU A 235 -23.56 -24.65 2.75
CA GLU A 235 -22.98 -25.06 1.46
C GLU A 235 -22.61 -23.88 0.57
N VAL A 236 -23.42 -22.83 0.58
CA VAL A 236 -23.15 -21.61 -0.21
C VAL A 236 -22.04 -20.79 0.46
N LYS A 237 -22.02 -20.72 1.80
CA LYS A 237 -20.95 -20.00 2.54
C LYS A 237 -19.56 -20.58 2.29
N ASP A 238 -19.45 -21.89 2.02
CA ASP A 238 -18.18 -22.57 1.76
C ASP A 238 -17.42 -22.05 0.52
N TYR A 239 -18.11 -21.28 -0.35
CA TYR A 239 -17.48 -20.64 -1.52
C TYR A 239 -17.02 -19.22 -1.27
N PHE A 240 -17.35 -18.61 -0.12
CA PHE A 240 -17.13 -17.21 0.13
C PHE A 240 -16.11 -16.96 1.25
N ALA A 241 -15.39 -15.85 1.13
CA ALA A 241 -14.55 -15.29 2.16
C ALA A 241 -14.68 -13.76 2.14
N PHE A 242 -15.22 -13.20 3.23
CA PHE A 242 -15.32 -11.77 3.44
C PHE A 242 -14.09 -11.25 4.22
N ALA A 243 -14.08 -10.02 4.72
CA ALA A 243 -12.89 -9.43 5.32
C ALA A 243 -12.30 -10.26 6.47
N VAL A 244 -13.14 -10.72 7.41
CA VAL A 244 -12.70 -11.54 8.55
C VAL A 244 -12.17 -12.90 8.08
N GLU A 245 -12.87 -13.54 7.15
CA GLU A 245 -12.47 -14.84 6.61
C GLU A 245 -11.17 -14.73 5.79
N LYS A 246 -10.96 -13.64 5.03
CA LYS A 246 -9.70 -13.40 4.30
C LYS A 246 -8.50 -13.19 5.23
N LEU A 247 -8.71 -12.60 6.40
CA LEU A 247 -7.66 -12.55 7.43
C LEU A 247 -7.35 -13.94 8.00
N ALA A 248 -8.37 -14.80 8.13
CA ALA A 248 -8.16 -16.19 8.51
C ALA A 248 -7.37 -16.96 7.44
N GLU A 249 -7.68 -16.76 6.13
CA GLU A 249 -6.93 -17.34 5.02
C GLU A 249 -5.44 -16.97 5.05
N LEU A 250 -5.09 -15.71 5.33
CA LEU A 250 -3.68 -15.28 5.51
C LEU A 250 -3.00 -16.04 6.65
N ASN A 251 -3.71 -16.23 7.78
CA ASN A 251 -3.17 -16.95 8.93
C ASN A 251 -2.98 -18.46 8.62
N ASP A 252 -3.88 -19.07 7.87
CA ASP A 252 -3.78 -20.47 7.50
C ASP A 252 -2.67 -20.70 6.46
N LEU A 253 -2.52 -19.82 5.49
CA LEU A 253 -1.38 -19.81 4.57
C LEU A 253 -0.05 -19.71 5.36
N LYS A 254 0.03 -18.80 6.34
CA LYS A 254 1.21 -18.64 7.20
C LYS A 254 1.57 -19.94 7.94
N LYS A 255 0.58 -20.69 8.45
CA LYS A 255 0.80 -21.96 9.13
C LYS A 255 1.27 -23.06 8.17
N SER A 256 0.77 -23.04 6.94
CA SER A 256 1.03 -24.08 5.93
C SER A 256 2.39 -23.92 5.26
N VAL A 257 2.90 -22.70 5.14
CA VAL A 257 4.22 -22.43 4.57
C VAL A 257 5.27 -22.60 5.65
N LYS A 258 6.22 -23.52 5.47
CA LYS A 258 7.47 -23.59 6.25
C LYS A 258 8.41 -22.44 5.86
N ILE A 259 7.90 -21.23 5.84
CA ILE A 259 8.72 -20.03 5.64
C ILE A 259 9.57 -19.89 6.90
N LYS A 260 10.87 -19.80 6.74
CA LYS A 260 11.77 -19.32 7.79
C LYS A 260 11.41 -17.86 8.06
N LEU A 261 10.46 -17.65 8.97
CA LEU A 261 10.29 -16.32 9.55
C LEU A 261 11.59 -15.97 10.25
N PRO A 262 12.09 -14.74 10.14
CA PRO A 262 13.25 -14.32 10.90
C PRO A 262 12.97 -14.58 12.37
N HIS A 263 13.86 -15.37 13.00
CA HIS A 263 13.81 -15.57 14.45
C HIS A 263 13.94 -14.19 15.10
N LYS A 264 12.93 -13.80 15.89
CA LYS A 264 13.07 -12.68 16.81
C LYS A 264 14.30 -12.97 17.69
N GLN A 265 15.36 -12.21 17.50
CA GLN A 265 16.34 -11.95 18.55
C GLN A 265 15.88 -10.76 19.37
#